data_b24ed73b7123fbca724679d32958a3f2
#
_entry.id   b24ed73b7123fbca724679d32958a3f2
#
_cell.length_a   1.000
_cell.length_b   1.000
_cell.length_c   1.000
_cell.angle_alpha   90.00
_cell.angle_beta   90.00
_cell.angle_gamma   90.00
#
_symmetry.space_group_name_H-M   'P 1'
#
loop_
_entity.id
_entity.type
_entity.pdbx_description
1 polymer ?
#
loop_
_entity_poly.entity_id
_entity_poly.type
_entity_poly.pdbx_seq_one_letter_code
_entity_poly.pdbx_strand_id
1 'polypeptide(L)'
;MRSIMRNFAGVIVAAAGLLSLASTASIAEGWPQNAIIRMIVPYPAGGGTDVVARIVAKFLQERLHQTIIVENRGGANGQVGLQALKQSQPDGYTMAMTSDSPMTVNPWVYKNLPYDPMKDFIHVTSVIRLPSLLAVHPSLPAHNIAELVALAKSKPGGLSYASAGVGNFSHLEAELFAQATGIELLHVPYKGTGPSSLGLIAGEVQLSFNNVSTLWPYVKEKKLVALAVCEPKRMPDLPDVPTIAETIPGFEIAPWVGIVLPAGVPKPIVDRLTTEILEVMKDPAAVKQFTDQQLVVMTLPGEQFTALIKKDSDKWEKVVKTANIKME
;
A
#
# COMPACT_ATOMS: atom_id res chain seq x y z
N MET A 1 15.64 2.64 63.46
CA MET A 1 14.92 3.49 62.50
C MET A 1 15.29 3.27 61.02
N ARG A 2 16.47 2.81 60.65
CA ARG A 2 16.90 2.59 59.22
C ARG A 2 16.27 1.36 58.56
N SER A 3 15.79 0.36 59.30
CA SER A 3 15.24 -0.90 58.75
C SER A 3 13.76 -0.76 58.28
N ILE A 4 13.01 0.12 58.90
CA ILE A 4 11.57 0.29 58.59
C ILE A 4 11.38 1.07 57.27
N MET A 5 12.24 2.04 56.97
CA MET A 5 12.14 2.82 55.72
C MET A 5 12.45 2.04 54.43
N ARG A 6 13.24 0.94 54.53
CA ARG A 6 13.63 0.12 53.36
C ARG A 6 12.49 -0.79 52.83
N ASN A 7 11.58 -1.18 53.74
CA ASN A 7 10.44 -2.03 53.40
C ASN A 7 9.26 -1.20 52.79
N PHE A 8 9.13 0.08 53.13
CA PHE A 8 8.10 0.94 52.55
C PHE A 8 8.39 1.30 51.06
N ALA A 9 9.65 1.49 50.69
CA ALA A 9 10.01 1.80 49.30
C ALA A 9 9.73 0.63 48.35
N GLY A 10 9.94 -0.63 48.80
CA GLY A 10 9.65 -1.81 48.00
C GLY A 10 8.16 -2.05 47.74
N VAL A 11 7.32 -1.72 48.71
CA VAL A 11 5.85 -1.89 48.57
C VAL A 11 5.24 -0.84 47.63
N ILE A 12 5.76 0.39 47.61
CA ILE A 12 5.26 1.47 46.73
C ILE A 12 5.62 1.19 45.27
N VAL A 13 6.80 0.65 44.98
CA VAL A 13 7.21 0.27 43.59
C VAL A 13 6.40 -0.90 43.09
N ALA A 14 6.11 -1.91 43.92
CA ALA A 14 5.27 -3.04 43.52
C ALA A 14 3.80 -2.64 43.31
N ALA A 15 3.27 -1.72 44.09
CA ALA A 15 1.90 -1.20 43.94
C ALA A 15 1.75 -0.34 42.66
N ALA A 16 2.76 0.47 42.32
CA ALA A 16 2.75 1.26 41.08
C ALA A 16 2.82 0.39 39.82
N GLY A 17 3.55 -0.72 39.84
CA GLY A 17 3.62 -1.69 38.74
C GLY A 17 2.30 -2.45 38.52
N LEU A 18 1.59 -2.80 39.59
CA LEU A 18 0.30 -3.49 39.52
C LEU A 18 -0.83 -2.56 39.06
N LEU A 19 -0.80 -1.27 39.40
CA LEU A 19 -1.76 -0.26 38.92
C LEU A 19 -1.62 0.00 37.39
N SER A 20 -0.41 -0.04 36.85
CA SER A 20 -0.16 0.14 35.42
C SER A 20 -0.69 -1.03 34.56
N LEU A 21 -0.59 -2.26 35.06
CA LEU A 21 -1.10 -3.47 34.40
C LEU A 21 -2.64 -3.56 34.46
N ALA A 22 -3.26 -3.11 35.55
CA ALA A 22 -4.70 -3.07 35.71
C ALA A 22 -5.37 -2.03 34.77
N SER A 23 -4.70 -0.90 34.50
CA SER A 23 -5.22 0.14 33.59
C SER A 23 -5.29 -0.32 32.13
N THR A 24 -4.33 -1.10 31.65
CA THR A 24 -4.32 -1.62 30.27
C THR A 24 -5.35 -2.71 30.05
N ALA A 25 -5.60 -3.57 31.04
CA ALA A 25 -6.64 -4.61 30.97
C ALA A 25 -8.05 -3.98 30.91
N SER A 26 -8.31 -2.93 31.69
CA SER A 26 -9.62 -2.25 31.75
C SER A 26 -9.98 -1.53 30.44
N ILE A 27 -8.99 -1.00 29.69
CA ILE A 27 -9.23 -0.36 28.39
C ILE A 27 -9.61 -1.41 27.33
N ALA A 28 -9.06 -2.61 27.42
CA ALA A 28 -9.32 -3.67 26.44
C ALA A 28 -10.71 -4.33 26.61
N GLU A 29 -11.23 -4.43 27.85
CA GLU A 29 -12.54 -5.04 28.13
C GLU A 29 -13.74 -4.23 27.63
N GLY A 30 -13.59 -2.93 27.42
CA GLY A 30 -14.66 -2.05 26.95
C GLY A 30 -14.46 -1.45 25.56
N TRP A 31 -13.35 -1.76 24.88
CA TRP A 31 -13.10 -1.19 23.54
C TRP A 31 -13.98 -1.87 22.47
N PRO A 32 -14.57 -1.09 21.51
CA PRO A 32 -14.64 0.36 21.45
C PRO A 32 -15.76 0.94 22.31
N GLN A 33 -15.50 2.07 22.97
CA GLN A 33 -16.50 2.78 23.79
C GLN A 33 -16.87 4.09 23.11
N ASN A 34 -18.05 4.20 22.54
CA ASN A 34 -18.68 5.45 22.04
C ASN A 34 -17.74 6.59 21.59
N ALA A 35 -16.62 6.26 20.97
CA ALA A 35 -15.63 7.20 20.49
C ALA A 35 -15.44 7.03 18.97
N ILE A 36 -15.10 8.12 18.31
CA ILE A 36 -14.82 8.14 16.87
C ILE A 36 -13.50 7.42 16.61
N ILE A 37 -13.51 6.44 15.72
CA ILE A 37 -12.30 5.79 15.20
C ILE A 37 -11.85 6.59 13.98
N ARG A 38 -10.57 6.92 13.91
CA ARG A 38 -9.95 7.61 12.77
C ARG A 38 -9.16 6.64 11.91
N MET A 39 -9.45 6.64 10.63
CA MET A 39 -8.69 5.89 9.63
C MET A 39 -7.91 6.87 8.76
N ILE A 40 -6.61 7.01 9.02
CA ILE A 40 -5.72 7.87 8.24
C ILE A 40 -5.46 7.19 6.89
N VAL A 41 -5.64 7.94 5.81
CA VAL A 41 -5.21 7.57 4.46
C VAL A 41 -4.05 8.48 4.08
N PRO A 42 -2.82 7.98 3.89
CA PRO A 42 -1.64 8.78 3.63
C PRO A 42 -1.54 9.30 2.18
N TYR A 43 -2.70 9.53 1.55
CA TYR A 43 -2.84 9.98 0.16
C TYR A 43 -4.01 10.94 -0.01
N PRO A 44 -4.03 11.73 -1.09
CA PRO A 44 -5.18 12.56 -1.44
C PRO A 44 -6.46 11.73 -1.60
N ALA A 45 -7.60 12.36 -1.34
CA ALA A 45 -8.91 11.75 -1.53
C ALA A 45 -9.14 11.36 -3.02
N GLY A 46 -9.91 10.29 -3.23
CA GLY A 46 -10.26 9.77 -4.56
C GLY A 46 -9.22 8.84 -5.19
N GLY A 47 -8.06 8.61 -4.53
CA GLY A 47 -7.09 7.60 -4.96
C GLY A 47 -7.52 6.17 -4.56
N GLY A 48 -6.85 5.15 -5.13
CA GLY A 48 -7.20 3.74 -4.89
C GLY A 48 -7.21 3.37 -3.39
N THR A 49 -6.22 3.80 -2.61
CA THR A 49 -6.17 3.57 -1.16
C THR A 49 -7.34 4.24 -0.43
N ASP A 50 -7.77 5.44 -0.85
CA ASP A 50 -8.92 6.15 -0.26
C ASP A 50 -10.24 5.42 -0.55
N VAL A 51 -10.42 4.93 -1.77
CA VAL A 51 -11.58 4.11 -2.14
C VAL A 51 -11.68 2.87 -1.26
N VAL A 52 -10.57 2.14 -1.10
CA VAL A 52 -10.50 0.95 -0.23
C VAL A 52 -10.82 1.31 1.23
N ALA A 53 -10.23 2.40 1.74
CA ALA A 53 -10.47 2.86 3.10
C ALA A 53 -11.95 3.17 3.37
N ARG A 54 -12.63 3.82 2.43
CA ARG A 54 -14.05 4.15 2.57
C ARG A 54 -14.95 2.91 2.51
N ILE A 55 -14.63 1.95 1.66
CA ILE A 55 -15.36 0.66 1.62
C ILE A 55 -15.18 -0.06 2.95
N VAL A 56 -13.94 -0.25 3.42
CA VAL A 56 -13.68 -0.92 4.70
C VAL A 56 -14.32 -0.16 5.86
N ALA A 57 -14.17 1.16 5.94
CA ALA A 57 -14.74 1.97 7.01
C ALA A 57 -16.25 1.82 7.11
N LYS A 58 -16.96 1.80 5.98
CA LYS A 58 -18.42 1.63 5.93
C LYS A 58 -18.86 0.33 6.59
N PHE A 59 -18.30 -0.81 6.19
CA PHE A 59 -18.69 -2.11 6.73
C PHE A 59 -18.15 -2.35 8.16
N LEU A 60 -16.94 -1.87 8.45
CA LEU A 60 -16.35 -1.98 9.77
C LEU A 60 -17.11 -1.14 10.81
N GLN A 61 -17.64 0.03 10.44
CA GLN A 61 -18.49 0.87 11.28
C GLN A 61 -19.77 0.15 11.72
N GLU A 62 -20.41 -0.60 10.80
CA GLU A 62 -21.59 -1.40 11.09
C GLU A 62 -21.26 -2.52 12.08
N ARG A 63 -20.12 -3.18 11.94
CA ARG A 63 -19.70 -4.29 12.80
C ARG A 63 -19.26 -3.84 14.20
N LEU A 64 -18.56 -2.74 14.28
CA LEU A 64 -18.08 -2.18 15.56
C LEU A 64 -19.14 -1.33 16.28
N HIS A 65 -20.25 -0.98 15.61
CA HIS A 65 -21.24 -0.01 16.09
C HIS A 65 -20.60 1.33 16.51
N GLN A 66 -19.57 1.77 15.76
CA GLN A 66 -18.80 2.99 16.00
C GLN A 66 -18.65 3.82 14.74
N THR A 67 -18.65 5.13 14.89
CA THR A 67 -18.35 6.03 13.78
C THR A 67 -16.88 5.92 13.38
N ILE A 68 -16.62 5.68 12.09
CA ILE A 68 -15.26 5.66 11.52
C ILE A 68 -15.12 6.81 10.52
N ILE A 69 -14.17 7.71 10.77
CA ILE A 69 -13.88 8.85 9.89
C ILE A 69 -12.61 8.54 9.09
N VAL A 70 -12.68 8.66 7.78
CA VAL A 70 -11.52 8.57 6.88
C VAL A 70 -10.90 9.95 6.76
N GLU A 71 -9.63 10.08 7.19
CA GLU A 71 -8.85 11.32 7.15
C GLU A 71 -7.73 11.21 6.11
N ASN A 72 -7.79 11.99 5.04
CA ASN A 72 -6.73 12.03 4.04
C ASN A 72 -5.59 12.95 4.49
N ARG A 73 -4.40 12.38 4.72
CA ARG A 73 -3.16 13.09 5.12
C ARG A 73 -2.03 12.76 4.16
N GLY A 74 -2.16 13.25 2.93
CA GLY A 74 -1.19 13.02 1.87
C GLY A 74 0.08 13.86 2.03
N GLY A 75 1.14 13.43 1.35
CA GLY A 75 2.43 14.14 1.26
C GLY A 75 3.63 13.21 1.38
N ALA A 76 4.72 13.53 0.66
CA ALA A 76 5.99 12.81 0.69
C ALA A 76 5.82 11.28 0.60
N ASN A 77 5.12 10.81 -0.45
CA ASN A 77 4.80 9.39 -0.67
C ASN A 77 4.22 8.68 0.58
N GLY A 78 3.25 9.32 1.25
CA GLY A 78 2.57 8.77 2.44
C GLY A 78 3.27 9.01 3.78
N GLN A 79 4.45 9.61 3.78
CA GLN A 79 5.24 9.86 4.98
C GLN A 79 4.48 10.70 6.01
N VAL A 80 3.78 11.77 5.56
CA VAL A 80 3.01 12.67 6.44
C VAL A 80 1.93 11.91 7.23
N GLY A 81 1.18 11.06 6.55
CA GLY A 81 0.10 10.28 7.18
C GLY A 81 0.63 9.24 8.16
N LEU A 82 1.70 8.50 7.80
CA LEU A 82 2.28 7.48 8.68
C LEU A 82 3.00 8.12 9.88
N GLN A 83 3.62 9.28 9.72
CA GLN A 83 4.16 10.04 10.85
C GLN A 83 3.06 10.45 11.83
N ALA A 84 1.91 10.90 11.31
CA ALA A 84 0.76 11.25 12.15
C ALA A 84 0.21 10.01 12.88
N LEU A 85 0.16 8.84 12.24
CA LEU A 85 -0.20 7.60 12.90
C LEU A 85 0.78 7.24 14.02
N LYS A 86 2.10 7.27 13.75
CA LYS A 86 3.12 6.99 14.76
C LYS A 86 2.99 7.86 16.01
N GLN A 87 2.56 9.11 15.84
CA GLN A 87 2.39 10.07 16.92
C GLN A 87 1.03 9.96 17.63
N SER A 88 0.12 9.12 17.15
CA SER A 88 -1.19 8.93 17.78
C SER A 88 -1.10 8.08 19.05
N GLN A 89 -2.13 8.16 19.91
CA GLN A 89 -2.21 7.31 21.10
C GLN A 89 -2.40 5.85 20.70
N PRO A 90 -1.73 4.90 21.39
CA PRO A 90 -1.85 3.47 21.10
C PRO A 90 -3.08 2.86 21.80
N ASP A 91 -4.25 3.42 21.56
CA ASP A 91 -5.53 3.08 22.21
C ASP A 91 -6.53 2.38 21.28
N GLY A 92 -6.15 2.19 20.01
CA GLY A 92 -6.98 1.54 18.98
C GLY A 92 -7.96 2.47 18.27
N TYR A 93 -8.06 3.74 18.64
CA TYR A 93 -8.95 4.70 17.98
C TYR A 93 -8.32 5.43 16.78
N THR A 94 -7.06 5.17 16.50
CA THR A 94 -6.41 5.65 15.28
C THR A 94 -5.72 4.50 14.57
N MET A 95 -6.05 4.29 13.30
CA MET A 95 -5.42 3.33 12.40
C MET A 95 -5.04 4.03 11.09
N ALA A 96 -4.21 3.41 10.27
CA ALA A 96 -4.01 3.86 8.90
C ALA A 96 -4.33 2.75 7.90
N MET A 97 -4.96 3.15 6.80
CA MET A 97 -5.04 2.39 5.57
C MET A 97 -3.88 2.85 4.69
N THR A 98 -2.86 2.03 4.57
CA THR A 98 -1.64 2.36 3.82
C THR A 98 -1.44 1.42 2.64
N SER A 99 -0.68 1.86 1.64
CA SER A 99 -0.19 0.97 0.59
C SER A 99 1.22 0.47 0.92
N ASP A 100 1.75 -0.36 0.06
CA ASP A 100 3.07 -0.96 0.13
C ASP A 100 4.22 0.07 0.10
N SER A 101 4.16 1.07 -0.78
CA SER A 101 5.27 1.99 -1.02
C SER A 101 5.78 2.72 0.24
N PRO A 102 4.94 3.32 1.11
CA PRO A 102 5.41 3.92 2.36
C PRO A 102 6.06 2.92 3.32
N MET A 103 5.65 1.65 3.26
CA MET A 103 6.12 0.61 4.17
C MET A 103 7.37 -0.12 3.66
N THR A 104 7.56 -0.20 2.33
CA THR A 104 8.57 -1.07 1.71
C THR A 104 9.60 -0.32 0.86
N VAL A 105 9.23 0.85 0.32
CA VAL A 105 10.09 1.65 -0.56
C VAL A 105 10.71 2.84 0.16
N ASN A 106 9.91 3.58 0.93
CA ASN A 106 10.38 4.80 1.60
C ASN A 106 11.66 4.61 2.43
N PRO A 107 11.88 3.46 3.13
CA PRO A 107 13.12 3.22 3.86
C PRO A 107 14.40 3.28 3.00
N TRP A 108 14.26 3.06 1.70
CA TRP A 108 15.40 2.99 0.77
C TRP A 108 15.61 4.25 -0.06
N VAL A 109 14.57 5.07 -0.21
CA VAL A 109 14.64 6.30 -1.04
C VAL A 109 14.80 7.56 -0.21
N TYR A 110 14.32 7.60 1.05
CA TYR A 110 14.46 8.76 1.93
C TYR A 110 15.66 8.58 2.88
N LYS A 111 16.52 9.60 2.94
CA LYS A 111 17.64 9.60 3.88
C LYS A 111 17.20 9.73 5.35
N ASN A 112 16.16 10.52 5.60
CA ASN A 112 15.65 10.84 6.92
C ASN A 112 14.16 10.49 7.01
N LEU A 113 13.82 9.18 7.02
CA LEU A 113 12.45 8.74 7.21
C LEU A 113 12.04 8.91 8.68
N PRO A 114 10.92 9.62 9.01
CA PRO A 114 10.53 9.90 10.40
C PRO A 114 9.90 8.70 11.12
N TYR A 115 9.79 7.54 10.47
CA TYR A 115 9.28 6.31 11.05
C TYR A 115 10.06 5.09 10.56
N ASP A 116 9.99 4.03 11.35
CA ASP A 116 10.48 2.70 11.01
C ASP A 116 9.26 1.79 10.75
N PRO A 117 9.04 1.30 9.50
CA PRO A 117 7.87 0.48 9.19
C PRO A 117 7.72 -0.76 10.06
N MET A 118 8.83 -1.33 10.52
CA MET A 118 8.84 -2.58 11.25
C MET A 118 8.73 -2.42 12.78
N LYS A 119 9.08 -1.23 13.31
CA LYS A 119 9.11 -0.98 14.76
C LYS A 119 7.97 -0.08 15.25
N ASP A 120 7.58 0.90 14.44
CA ASP A 120 6.65 1.93 14.85
C ASP A 120 5.18 1.55 14.63
N PHE A 121 4.94 0.41 13.93
CA PHE A 121 3.59 -0.02 13.59
C PHE A 121 3.32 -1.50 13.92
N ILE A 122 2.06 -1.78 14.25
CA ILE A 122 1.49 -3.13 14.28
C ILE A 122 0.83 -3.38 12.94
N HIS A 123 1.24 -4.43 12.24
CA HIS A 123 0.68 -4.85 10.96
C HIS A 123 -0.57 -5.70 11.20
N VAL A 124 -1.75 -5.10 11.00
CA VAL A 124 -3.04 -5.76 11.30
C VAL A 124 -3.36 -6.81 10.24
N THR A 125 -3.51 -6.39 9.00
CA THR A 125 -3.74 -7.28 7.85
C THR A 125 -3.57 -6.51 6.53
N SER A 126 -3.16 -7.22 5.46
CA SER A 126 -3.45 -6.74 4.11
C SER A 126 -4.96 -6.83 3.84
N VAL A 127 -5.49 -6.04 2.94
CA VAL A 127 -6.94 -5.96 2.62
C VAL A 127 -7.19 -6.33 1.18
N ILE A 128 -6.45 -5.71 0.26
CA ILE A 128 -6.57 -5.94 -1.18
C ILE A 128 -5.21 -5.90 -1.88
N ARG A 129 -5.16 -6.45 -3.08
CA ARG A 129 -4.17 -6.11 -4.09
C ARG A 129 -4.74 -5.10 -5.07
N LEU A 130 -3.86 -4.25 -5.57
CA LEU A 130 -4.12 -3.28 -6.63
C LEU A 130 -3.44 -3.80 -7.91
N PRO A 131 -4.14 -4.60 -8.74
CA PRO A 131 -3.52 -5.10 -9.96
C PRO A 131 -3.02 -3.98 -10.84
N SER A 132 -1.81 -4.13 -11.39
CA SER A 132 -1.19 -3.17 -12.29
C SER A 132 -1.22 -3.64 -13.73
N LEU A 133 -1.32 -2.69 -14.65
CA LEU A 133 -1.36 -2.88 -16.09
C LEU A 133 -0.23 -2.09 -16.74
N LEU A 134 0.53 -2.73 -17.59
CA LEU A 134 1.38 -2.06 -18.56
C LEU A 134 0.53 -1.73 -19.79
N ALA A 135 0.33 -0.44 -20.01
CA ALA A 135 -0.36 0.06 -21.19
C ALA A 135 0.52 0.99 -22.01
N VAL A 136 0.27 1.03 -23.31
CA VAL A 136 0.97 1.89 -24.25
C VAL A 136 0.03 2.76 -25.03
N HIS A 137 0.51 3.91 -25.53
CA HIS A 137 -0.22 4.73 -26.47
C HIS A 137 -0.38 3.99 -27.82
N PRO A 138 -1.54 4.08 -28.50
CA PRO A 138 -1.79 3.31 -29.74
C PRO A 138 -0.84 3.60 -30.90
N SER A 139 -0.16 4.75 -30.90
CA SER A 139 0.86 5.08 -31.91
C SER A 139 2.17 4.31 -31.76
N LEU A 140 2.39 3.62 -30.61
CA LEU A 140 3.57 2.83 -30.42
C LEU A 140 3.44 1.50 -31.20
N PRO A 141 4.38 1.16 -32.09
CA PRO A 141 4.31 -0.07 -32.89
C PRO A 141 4.81 -1.28 -32.06
N ALA A 142 4.11 -1.58 -30.97
CA ALA A 142 4.37 -2.72 -30.10
C ALA A 142 3.03 -3.24 -29.54
N HIS A 143 2.73 -4.51 -29.75
CA HIS A 143 1.45 -5.15 -29.40
C HIS A 143 1.60 -6.23 -28.32
N ASN A 144 2.82 -6.48 -27.87
CA ASN A 144 3.15 -7.42 -26.80
C ASN A 144 4.49 -7.04 -26.15
N ILE A 145 4.83 -7.72 -25.06
CA ILE A 145 6.05 -7.44 -24.29
C ILE A 145 7.32 -7.66 -25.13
N ALA A 146 7.36 -8.71 -25.95
CA ALA A 146 8.55 -9.00 -26.77
C ALA A 146 8.83 -7.90 -27.80
N GLU A 147 7.77 -7.40 -28.47
CA GLU A 147 7.88 -6.28 -29.41
C GLU A 147 8.28 -4.97 -28.73
N LEU A 148 7.72 -4.68 -27.55
CA LEU A 148 8.10 -3.51 -26.74
C LEU A 148 9.58 -3.56 -26.38
N VAL A 149 10.06 -4.70 -25.89
CA VAL A 149 11.46 -4.88 -25.51
C VAL A 149 12.38 -4.75 -26.72
N ALA A 150 12.03 -5.35 -27.87
CA ALA A 150 12.80 -5.24 -29.10
C ALA A 150 12.86 -3.79 -29.59
N LEU A 151 11.74 -3.07 -29.55
CA LEU A 151 11.68 -1.66 -29.93
C LEU A 151 12.53 -0.78 -29.01
N ALA A 152 12.44 -0.99 -27.69
CA ALA A 152 13.24 -0.24 -26.73
C ALA A 152 14.75 -0.49 -26.91
N LYS A 153 15.16 -1.74 -27.16
CA LYS A 153 16.56 -2.09 -27.46
C LYS A 153 17.09 -1.46 -28.75
N SER A 154 16.22 -1.26 -29.75
CA SER A 154 16.61 -0.59 -31.01
C SER A 154 16.81 0.92 -30.85
N LYS A 155 16.30 1.51 -29.77
CA LYS A 155 16.36 2.95 -29.47
C LYS A 155 16.58 3.16 -27.97
N PRO A 156 17.77 2.90 -27.41
CA PRO A 156 18.06 3.06 -25.99
C PRO A 156 17.71 4.48 -25.51
N GLY A 157 16.92 4.60 -24.42
CA GLY A 157 16.42 5.87 -23.90
C GLY A 157 15.41 6.60 -24.81
N GLY A 158 15.04 6.04 -25.96
CA GLY A 158 14.13 6.65 -26.93
C GLY A 158 12.64 6.43 -26.63
N LEU A 159 12.29 5.59 -25.65
CA LEU A 159 10.93 5.42 -25.17
C LEU A 159 10.80 6.04 -23.78
N SER A 160 9.75 6.86 -23.59
CA SER A 160 9.47 7.47 -22.29
C SER A 160 8.27 6.82 -21.61
N TYR A 161 8.30 6.78 -20.30
CA TYR A 161 7.20 6.30 -19.49
C TYR A 161 6.71 7.33 -18.47
N ALA A 162 5.38 7.35 -18.24
CA ALA A 162 4.77 8.13 -17.20
C ALA A 162 4.76 7.40 -15.87
N SER A 163 5.04 8.11 -14.78
CA SER A 163 4.76 7.65 -13.42
C SER A 163 3.94 8.66 -12.62
N ALA A 164 3.34 8.22 -11.52
CA ALA A 164 2.64 9.09 -10.59
C ALA A 164 3.58 9.94 -9.69
N GLY A 165 4.88 9.90 -9.97
CA GLY A 165 5.94 10.64 -9.28
C GLY A 165 7.15 9.76 -8.95
N VAL A 166 8.28 10.40 -8.62
CA VAL A 166 9.50 9.71 -8.22
C VAL A 166 9.27 8.87 -6.97
N GLY A 167 9.76 7.62 -6.94
CA GLY A 167 9.58 6.70 -5.82
C GLY A 167 8.16 6.13 -5.67
N ASN A 168 7.21 6.58 -6.50
CA ASN A 168 5.89 5.97 -6.55
C ASN A 168 5.97 4.57 -7.17
N PHE A 169 4.97 3.75 -6.87
CA PHE A 169 4.91 2.36 -7.32
C PHE A 169 5.04 2.24 -8.84
N SER A 170 4.33 3.06 -9.61
CA SER A 170 4.40 3.06 -11.09
C SER A 170 5.79 3.40 -11.65
N HIS A 171 6.61 4.17 -10.94
CA HIS A 171 8.01 4.38 -11.26
C HIS A 171 8.81 3.09 -11.05
N LEU A 172 8.62 2.45 -9.89
CA LEU A 172 9.37 1.24 -9.51
C LEU A 172 9.02 0.03 -10.39
N GLU A 173 7.77 -0.08 -10.83
CA GLU A 173 7.34 -1.10 -11.79
C GLU A 173 8.08 -0.97 -13.11
N ALA A 174 8.16 0.25 -13.64
CA ALA A 174 8.89 0.53 -14.88
C ALA A 174 10.39 0.26 -14.73
N GLU A 175 10.99 0.64 -13.61
CA GLU A 175 12.41 0.37 -13.32
C GLU A 175 12.71 -1.13 -13.19
N LEU A 176 11.84 -1.87 -12.47
CA LEU A 176 11.98 -3.31 -12.37
C LEU A 176 11.85 -3.99 -13.75
N PHE A 177 10.90 -3.52 -14.56
CA PHE A 177 10.73 -4.02 -15.93
C PHE A 177 11.97 -3.72 -16.80
N ALA A 178 12.49 -2.49 -16.72
CA ALA A 178 13.69 -2.10 -17.45
C ALA A 178 14.90 -2.93 -17.04
N GLN A 179 15.10 -3.17 -15.75
CA GLN A 179 16.17 -4.03 -15.23
C GLN A 179 16.00 -5.50 -15.68
N ALA A 180 14.78 -6.04 -15.57
CA ALA A 180 14.51 -7.44 -15.94
C ALA A 180 14.70 -7.71 -17.44
N THR A 181 14.52 -6.68 -18.29
CA THR A 181 14.60 -6.81 -19.76
C THR A 181 15.90 -6.27 -20.35
N GLY A 182 16.69 -5.54 -19.55
CA GLY A 182 17.92 -4.89 -20.02
C GLY A 182 17.65 -3.78 -21.03
N ILE A 183 16.57 -2.99 -20.84
CA ILE A 183 16.23 -1.84 -21.68
C ILE A 183 16.42 -0.53 -20.90
N GLU A 184 16.55 0.57 -21.64
CA GLU A 184 16.59 1.93 -21.08
C GLU A 184 15.32 2.67 -21.45
N LEU A 185 14.67 3.25 -20.45
CA LEU A 185 13.44 4.05 -20.56
C LEU A 185 13.67 5.44 -19.97
N LEU A 186 13.09 6.47 -20.58
CA LEU A 186 13.12 7.84 -20.06
C LEU A 186 11.98 8.07 -19.10
N HIS A 187 12.27 8.32 -17.83
CA HIS A 187 11.25 8.58 -16.81
C HIS A 187 10.68 10.00 -16.92
N VAL A 188 9.35 10.12 -16.98
CA VAL A 188 8.59 11.38 -16.91
C VAL A 188 7.66 11.34 -15.71
N PRO A 189 8.02 11.99 -14.59
CA PRO A 189 7.20 11.99 -13.37
C PRO A 189 6.07 13.02 -13.46
N TYR A 190 4.84 12.58 -13.13
CA TYR A 190 3.65 13.41 -12.99
C TYR A 190 3.25 13.56 -11.51
N LYS A 191 2.30 14.46 -11.22
CA LYS A 191 1.77 14.68 -9.87
C LYS A 191 0.56 13.78 -9.58
N GLY A 192 0.77 12.45 -9.65
CA GLY A 192 -0.26 11.45 -9.38
C GLY A 192 -0.71 10.62 -10.59
N THR A 193 -1.54 9.61 -10.33
CA THR A 193 -2.01 8.62 -11.33
C THR A 193 -2.89 9.23 -12.42
N GLY A 194 -3.77 10.17 -12.06
CA GLY A 194 -4.65 10.85 -13.03
C GLY A 194 -3.86 11.62 -14.10
N PRO A 195 -3.01 12.59 -13.72
CA PRO A 195 -2.15 13.31 -14.67
C PRO A 195 -1.25 12.41 -15.51
N SER A 196 -0.66 11.35 -14.94
CA SER A 196 0.20 10.40 -15.68
C SER A 196 -0.60 9.63 -16.76
N SER A 197 -1.82 9.22 -16.43
CA SER A 197 -2.70 8.56 -17.40
C SER A 197 -3.12 9.49 -18.54
N LEU A 198 -3.40 10.76 -18.24
CA LEU A 198 -3.73 11.76 -19.27
C LEU A 198 -2.54 12.03 -20.19
N GLY A 199 -1.31 12.12 -19.65
CA GLY A 199 -0.10 12.26 -20.46
C GLY A 199 0.13 11.06 -21.40
N LEU A 200 -0.17 9.85 -20.95
CA LEU A 200 -0.13 8.66 -21.80
C LEU A 200 -1.20 8.71 -22.91
N ILE A 201 -2.45 9.10 -22.57
CA ILE A 201 -3.54 9.20 -23.54
C ILE A 201 -3.26 10.30 -24.59
N ALA A 202 -2.62 11.39 -24.18
CA ALA A 202 -2.21 12.47 -25.06
C ALA A 202 -1.00 12.12 -25.96
N GLY A 203 -0.34 10.98 -25.71
CA GLY A 203 0.87 10.58 -26.44
C GLY A 203 2.12 11.37 -26.07
N GLU A 204 2.10 12.12 -24.93
CA GLU A 204 3.29 12.81 -24.39
C GLU A 204 4.37 11.82 -23.99
N VAL A 205 3.97 10.62 -23.56
CA VAL A 205 4.80 9.47 -23.24
C VAL A 205 4.28 8.21 -23.95
N GLN A 206 5.12 7.20 -24.12
CA GLN A 206 4.76 6.02 -24.91
C GLN A 206 4.14 4.91 -24.07
N LEU A 207 4.52 4.77 -22.80
CA LEU A 207 4.03 3.70 -21.93
C LEU A 207 3.83 4.16 -20.48
N SER A 208 3.06 3.42 -19.74
CA SER A 208 2.90 3.60 -18.29
C SER A 208 2.52 2.27 -17.63
N PHE A 209 3.07 2.07 -16.44
CA PHE A 209 2.55 1.13 -15.47
C PHE A 209 1.57 1.87 -14.57
N ASN A 210 0.38 1.35 -14.38
CA ASN A 210 -0.59 1.94 -13.46
C ASN A 210 -1.66 0.91 -13.10
N ASN A 211 -2.50 1.23 -12.10
CA ASN A 211 -3.58 0.34 -11.67
C ASN A 211 -4.52 -0.01 -12.83
N VAL A 212 -4.95 -1.26 -12.89
CA VAL A 212 -5.94 -1.73 -13.87
C VAL A 212 -7.19 -0.85 -13.82
N SER A 213 -7.72 -0.56 -12.63
CA SER A 213 -8.89 0.31 -12.45
C SER A 213 -8.75 1.70 -13.08
N THR A 214 -7.52 2.21 -13.19
CA THR A 214 -7.24 3.53 -13.78
C THR A 214 -7.10 3.46 -15.30
N LEU A 215 -6.40 2.47 -15.84
CA LEU A 215 -6.09 2.41 -17.29
C LEU A 215 -7.12 1.63 -18.08
N TRP A 216 -7.77 0.62 -17.51
CA TRP A 216 -8.68 -0.28 -18.22
C TRP A 216 -9.88 0.43 -18.86
N PRO A 217 -10.51 1.46 -18.27
CA PRO A 217 -11.54 2.22 -18.97
C PRO A 217 -11.08 2.78 -20.32
N TYR A 218 -9.86 3.31 -20.38
CA TYR A 218 -9.28 3.86 -21.61
C TYR A 218 -8.86 2.79 -22.61
N VAL A 219 -8.49 1.60 -22.15
CA VAL A 219 -8.26 0.44 -23.02
C VAL A 219 -9.58 0.01 -23.69
N LYS A 220 -10.67 -0.07 -22.92
CA LYS A 220 -12.01 -0.36 -23.48
C LYS A 220 -12.46 0.67 -24.52
N GLU A 221 -12.10 1.93 -24.32
CA GLU A 221 -12.35 3.03 -25.25
C GLU A 221 -11.35 3.06 -26.42
N LYS A 222 -10.42 2.11 -26.52
CA LYS A 222 -9.36 2.04 -27.53
C LYS A 222 -8.43 3.27 -27.56
N LYS A 223 -8.39 4.04 -26.49
CA LYS A 223 -7.45 5.17 -26.30
C LYS A 223 -6.06 4.70 -25.88
N LEU A 224 -5.98 3.51 -25.31
CA LEU A 224 -4.73 2.84 -24.89
C LEU A 224 -4.75 1.39 -25.37
N VAL A 225 -3.57 0.79 -25.46
CA VAL A 225 -3.37 -0.65 -25.72
C VAL A 225 -2.81 -1.29 -24.46
N ALA A 226 -3.50 -2.30 -23.92
CA ALA A 226 -3.00 -3.13 -22.82
C ALA A 226 -1.99 -4.13 -23.36
N LEU A 227 -0.77 -4.17 -22.84
CA LEU A 227 0.24 -5.16 -23.23
C LEU A 227 0.27 -6.35 -22.28
N ALA A 228 0.21 -6.12 -20.96
CA ALA A 228 0.19 -7.18 -19.98
C ALA A 228 -0.23 -6.65 -18.59
N VAL A 229 -0.73 -7.54 -17.72
CA VAL A 229 -0.87 -7.30 -16.29
C VAL A 229 0.41 -7.72 -15.55
N CYS A 230 0.70 -7.06 -14.42
CA CYS A 230 1.89 -7.34 -13.59
C CYS A 230 1.66 -8.49 -12.60
N GLU A 231 0.43 -9.00 -12.52
CA GLU A 231 0.04 -10.11 -11.66
C GLU A 231 0.74 -11.42 -12.07
N PRO A 232 0.95 -12.36 -11.12
CA PRO A 232 1.60 -13.64 -11.42
C PRO A 232 0.75 -14.57 -12.31
N LYS A 233 -0.57 -14.30 -12.38
CA LYS A 233 -1.54 -15.04 -13.21
C LYS A 233 -2.48 -14.05 -13.89
N ARG A 234 -3.02 -14.42 -15.05
CA ARG A 234 -4.05 -13.62 -15.73
C ARG A 234 -5.22 -13.33 -14.79
N MET A 235 -5.77 -12.14 -14.88
CA MET A 235 -6.94 -11.75 -14.11
C MET A 235 -8.18 -12.42 -14.68
N PRO A 236 -9.08 -12.98 -13.84
CA PRO A 236 -10.32 -13.61 -14.31
C PRO A 236 -11.18 -12.67 -15.18
N ASP A 237 -11.21 -11.37 -14.83
CA ASP A 237 -11.98 -10.36 -15.56
C ASP A 237 -11.27 -9.83 -16.82
N LEU A 238 -10.00 -10.20 -17.03
CA LEU A 238 -9.16 -9.82 -18.18
C LEU A 238 -8.43 -11.03 -18.76
N PRO A 239 -9.13 -12.10 -19.17
CA PRO A 239 -8.50 -13.36 -19.57
C PRO A 239 -7.65 -13.24 -20.84
N ASP A 240 -7.96 -12.26 -21.68
CA ASP A 240 -7.22 -12.01 -22.94
C ASP A 240 -5.95 -11.19 -22.75
N VAL A 241 -5.76 -10.54 -21.58
CA VAL A 241 -4.55 -9.78 -21.28
C VAL A 241 -3.52 -10.71 -20.63
N PRO A 242 -2.36 -10.94 -21.27
CA PRO A 242 -1.33 -11.83 -20.72
C PRO A 242 -0.69 -11.21 -19.47
N THR A 243 0.06 -12.02 -18.73
CA THR A 243 0.94 -11.51 -17.66
C THR A 243 2.33 -11.19 -18.22
N ILE A 244 3.05 -10.28 -17.58
CA ILE A 244 4.46 -10.05 -17.89
C ILE A 244 5.27 -11.33 -17.64
N ALA A 245 4.90 -12.11 -16.62
CA ALA A 245 5.55 -13.38 -16.26
C ALA A 245 5.51 -14.43 -17.38
N GLU A 246 4.52 -14.39 -18.28
CA GLU A 246 4.45 -15.29 -19.45
C GLU A 246 5.60 -15.05 -20.44
N THR A 247 6.16 -13.83 -20.49
CA THR A 247 7.30 -13.47 -21.34
C THR A 247 8.60 -13.38 -20.53
N ILE A 248 8.53 -12.93 -19.27
CA ILE A 248 9.67 -12.71 -18.37
C ILE A 248 9.45 -13.55 -17.12
N PRO A 249 9.92 -14.80 -17.07
CA PRO A 249 9.70 -15.68 -15.92
C PRO A 249 10.17 -15.07 -14.61
N GLY A 250 9.33 -15.16 -13.58
CA GLY A 250 9.62 -14.61 -12.26
C GLY A 250 9.32 -13.11 -12.08
N PHE A 251 8.86 -12.43 -13.13
CA PHE A 251 8.38 -11.06 -12.99
C PHE A 251 7.04 -11.06 -12.25
N GLU A 252 7.03 -10.49 -11.06
CA GLU A 252 5.84 -10.36 -10.22
C GLU A 252 5.86 -9.03 -9.49
N ILE A 253 4.79 -8.28 -9.67
CA ILE A 253 4.52 -7.07 -8.90
C ILE A 253 3.05 -7.13 -8.49
N ALA A 254 2.81 -7.09 -7.21
CA ALA A 254 1.47 -7.16 -6.64
C ALA A 254 1.32 -6.10 -5.55
N PRO A 255 1.06 -4.83 -5.94
CA PRO A 255 0.83 -3.76 -4.98
C PRO A 255 -0.32 -4.12 -4.05
N TRP A 256 -0.16 -3.80 -2.80
CA TRP A 256 -1.17 -4.10 -1.79
C TRP A 256 -1.56 -2.85 -0.99
N VAL A 257 -2.74 -2.93 -0.40
CA VAL A 257 -3.22 -1.99 0.62
C VAL A 257 -3.51 -2.79 1.88
N GLY A 258 -3.15 -2.23 3.03
CA GLY A 258 -3.32 -2.89 4.31
C GLY A 258 -3.55 -1.90 5.46
N ILE A 259 -3.91 -2.45 6.60
CA ILE A 259 -4.20 -1.68 7.81
C ILE A 259 -3.08 -1.88 8.82
N VAL A 260 -2.62 -0.74 9.37
CA VAL A 260 -1.62 -0.69 10.43
C VAL A 260 -2.10 0.16 11.58
N LEU A 261 -1.63 -0.14 12.79
CA LEU A 261 -1.86 0.60 14.03
C LEU A 261 -0.51 1.15 14.54
N PRO A 262 -0.50 2.19 15.39
CA PRO A 262 0.72 2.60 16.07
C PRO A 262 1.22 1.48 16.98
N ALA A 263 2.52 1.39 17.18
CA ALA A 263 3.11 0.44 18.13
C ALA A 263 2.57 0.68 19.55
N GLY A 264 2.40 -0.39 20.32
CA GLY A 264 1.95 -0.33 21.70
C GLY A 264 0.43 -0.45 21.92
N VAL A 265 -0.38 -0.57 20.86
CA VAL A 265 -1.81 -0.89 21.01
C VAL A 265 -1.97 -2.25 21.72
N PRO A 266 -2.82 -2.35 22.77
CA PRO A 266 -3.04 -3.59 23.50
C PRO A 266 -3.48 -4.74 22.59
N LYS A 267 -2.89 -5.92 22.79
CA LYS A 267 -3.16 -7.10 21.96
C LYS A 267 -4.65 -7.44 21.81
N PRO A 268 -5.50 -7.40 22.86
CA PRO A 268 -6.92 -7.67 22.72
C PRO A 268 -7.64 -6.73 21.73
N ILE A 269 -7.22 -5.47 21.64
CA ILE A 269 -7.77 -4.49 20.69
C ILE A 269 -7.30 -4.84 19.26
N VAL A 270 -6.03 -5.19 19.10
CA VAL A 270 -5.48 -5.64 17.81
C VAL A 270 -6.22 -6.87 17.32
N ASP A 271 -6.41 -7.88 18.19
CA ASP A 271 -7.09 -9.13 17.86
C ASP A 271 -8.55 -8.87 17.45
N ARG A 272 -9.25 -8.00 18.18
CA ARG A 272 -10.62 -7.61 17.86
C ARG A 272 -10.70 -6.91 16.51
N LEU A 273 -9.88 -5.89 16.28
CA LEU A 273 -9.82 -5.18 14.99
C LEU A 273 -9.50 -6.13 13.84
N THR A 274 -8.51 -7.00 14.02
CA THR A 274 -8.14 -7.99 13.01
C THR A 274 -9.34 -8.87 12.66
N THR A 275 -10.03 -9.41 13.67
CA THR A 275 -11.20 -10.28 13.47
C THR A 275 -12.30 -9.54 12.70
N GLU A 276 -12.67 -8.33 13.12
CA GLU A 276 -13.75 -7.59 12.47
C GLU A 276 -13.41 -7.17 11.04
N ILE A 277 -12.14 -6.79 10.79
CA ILE A 277 -11.68 -6.48 9.43
C ILE A 277 -11.72 -7.72 8.54
N LEU A 278 -11.26 -8.88 9.03
CA LEU A 278 -11.31 -10.12 8.27
C LEU A 278 -12.75 -10.54 7.93
N GLU A 279 -13.70 -10.27 8.82
CA GLU A 279 -15.13 -10.53 8.54
C GLU A 279 -15.67 -9.54 7.50
N VAL A 280 -15.28 -8.25 7.52
CA VAL A 280 -15.59 -7.30 6.44
C VAL A 280 -15.10 -7.83 5.09
N MET A 281 -13.89 -8.39 5.06
CA MET A 281 -13.29 -8.90 3.82
C MET A 281 -13.93 -10.19 3.30
N LYS A 282 -14.78 -10.83 4.09
CA LYS A 282 -15.61 -11.99 3.68
C LYS A 282 -17.06 -11.60 3.32
N ASP A 283 -17.48 -10.38 3.67
CA ASP A 283 -18.83 -9.91 3.39
C ASP A 283 -19.05 -9.82 1.87
N PRO A 284 -20.07 -10.52 1.31
CA PRO A 284 -20.29 -10.50 -0.15
C PRO A 284 -20.56 -9.11 -0.72
N ALA A 285 -21.18 -8.21 0.04
CA ALA A 285 -21.47 -6.85 -0.41
C ALA A 285 -20.19 -5.99 -0.43
N ALA A 286 -19.28 -6.18 0.54
CA ALA A 286 -17.98 -5.54 0.54
C ALA A 286 -17.10 -6.08 -0.59
N VAL A 287 -17.01 -7.42 -0.74
CA VAL A 287 -16.28 -8.08 -1.82
C VAL A 287 -16.76 -7.60 -3.18
N LYS A 288 -18.08 -7.50 -3.38
CA LYS A 288 -18.64 -6.97 -4.61
C LYS A 288 -18.17 -5.54 -4.89
N GLN A 289 -18.14 -4.65 -3.87
CA GLN A 289 -17.66 -3.27 -4.07
C GLN A 289 -16.18 -3.24 -4.46
N PHE A 290 -15.35 -4.15 -3.96
CA PHE A 290 -13.95 -4.27 -4.38
C PHE A 290 -13.84 -4.78 -5.82
N THR A 291 -14.53 -5.85 -6.18
CA THR A 291 -14.48 -6.41 -7.54
C THR A 291 -15.04 -5.47 -8.60
N ASP A 292 -16.09 -4.70 -8.28
CA ASP A 292 -16.61 -3.65 -9.17
C ASP A 292 -15.54 -2.57 -9.48
N GLN A 293 -14.56 -2.38 -8.59
CA GLN A 293 -13.39 -1.50 -8.77
C GLN A 293 -12.15 -2.24 -9.30
N GLN A 294 -12.30 -3.49 -9.72
CA GLN A 294 -11.19 -4.36 -10.18
C GLN A 294 -10.09 -4.54 -9.14
N LEU A 295 -10.45 -4.52 -7.86
CA LEU A 295 -9.58 -4.78 -6.73
C LEU A 295 -9.70 -6.25 -6.33
N VAL A 296 -8.57 -6.86 -5.99
CA VAL A 296 -8.52 -8.28 -5.61
C VAL A 296 -8.39 -8.39 -4.10
N VAL A 297 -9.37 -9.01 -3.44
CA VAL A 297 -9.30 -9.25 -2.00
C VAL A 297 -8.09 -10.13 -1.68
N MET A 298 -7.26 -9.68 -0.73
CA MET A 298 -6.10 -10.41 -0.25
C MET A 298 -5.90 -10.13 1.24
N THR A 299 -6.26 -11.09 2.07
CA THR A 299 -6.10 -10.97 3.52
C THR A 299 -4.94 -11.82 4.03
N LEU A 300 -3.97 -11.17 4.62
CA LEU A 300 -2.81 -11.78 5.28
C LEU A 300 -2.67 -11.16 6.68
N PRO A 301 -3.27 -11.75 7.72
CA PRO A 301 -3.26 -11.13 9.04
C PRO A 301 -1.90 -11.29 9.75
N GLY A 302 -1.59 -10.32 10.60
CA GLY A 302 -0.50 -10.38 11.58
C GLY A 302 0.87 -10.69 10.97
N GLU A 303 1.47 -11.80 11.40
CA GLU A 303 2.81 -12.22 10.98
C GLU A 303 2.93 -12.46 9.48
N GLN A 304 1.86 -12.94 8.82
CA GLN A 304 1.87 -13.13 7.37
C GLN A 304 1.98 -11.80 6.63
N PHE A 305 1.30 -10.77 7.12
CA PHE A 305 1.41 -9.42 6.55
C PHE A 305 2.78 -8.81 6.82
N THR A 306 3.31 -8.99 8.01
CA THR A 306 4.68 -8.58 8.36
C THR A 306 5.73 -9.24 7.45
N ALA A 307 5.56 -10.54 7.19
CA ALA A 307 6.45 -11.27 6.28
C ALA A 307 6.38 -10.77 4.83
N LEU A 308 5.18 -10.41 4.35
CA LEU A 308 5.00 -9.81 3.03
C LEU A 308 5.71 -8.45 2.95
N ILE A 309 5.51 -7.56 3.95
CA ILE A 309 6.17 -6.26 4.01
C ILE A 309 7.70 -6.41 3.94
N LYS A 310 8.26 -7.36 4.71
CA LYS A 310 9.69 -7.61 4.70
C LYS A 310 10.18 -8.12 3.33
N LYS A 311 9.49 -9.12 2.77
CA LYS A 311 9.83 -9.67 1.43
C LYS A 311 9.83 -8.57 0.36
N ASP A 312 8.81 -7.73 0.37
CA ASP A 312 8.71 -6.64 -0.60
C ASP A 312 9.75 -5.56 -0.36
N SER A 313 10.04 -5.22 0.90
CA SER A 313 11.12 -4.28 1.24
C SER A 313 12.48 -4.76 0.72
N ASP A 314 12.83 -6.05 0.92
CA ASP A 314 14.07 -6.65 0.43
C ASP A 314 14.15 -6.64 -1.12
N LYS A 315 13.00 -6.79 -1.80
CA LYS A 315 12.90 -6.68 -3.27
C LYS A 315 13.15 -5.24 -3.73
N TRP A 316 12.43 -4.28 -3.13
CA TRP A 316 12.52 -2.87 -3.52
C TRP A 316 13.87 -2.23 -3.18
N GLU A 317 14.53 -2.67 -2.11
CA GLU A 317 15.91 -2.27 -1.82
C GLU A 317 16.84 -2.47 -3.02
N LYS A 318 16.75 -3.64 -3.66
CA LYS A 318 17.58 -3.99 -4.82
C LYS A 318 17.26 -3.08 -6.01
N VAL A 319 15.97 -2.90 -6.32
CA VAL A 319 15.53 -2.06 -7.44
C VAL A 319 15.97 -0.61 -7.24
N VAL A 320 15.71 -0.04 -6.07
CA VAL A 320 16.06 1.35 -5.73
C VAL A 320 17.57 1.58 -5.83
N LYS A 321 18.38 0.65 -5.31
CA LYS A 321 19.86 0.76 -5.38
C LYS A 321 20.36 0.66 -6.81
N THR A 322 19.84 -0.27 -7.62
CA THR A 322 20.26 -0.45 -9.00
C THR A 322 19.87 0.73 -9.88
N ALA A 323 18.65 1.26 -9.72
CA ALA A 323 18.17 2.44 -10.45
C ALA A 323 18.68 3.78 -9.87
N ASN A 324 19.44 3.74 -8.74
CA ASN A 324 19.94 4.93 -8.03
C ASN A 324 18.83 5.94 -7.70
N ILE A 325 17.64 5.45 -7.33
CA ILE A 325 16.47 6.28 -6.97
C ILE A 325 16.73 6.88 -5.59
N LYS A 326 16.67 8.20 -5.47
CA LYS A 326 16.84 8.94 -4.21
C LYS A 326 15.81 10.05 -4.14
N MET A 327 15.29 10.27 -2.93
CA MET A 327 14.45 11.40 -2.58
C MET A 327 15.11 12.16 -1.43
N GLU A 328 14.99 13.49 -1.43
CA GLU A 328 15.55 14.37 -0.39
C GLU A 328 14.71 14.36 0.89
#